data_ec5dbeba4417291a58097daa90065dc4
#
_entry.id   ec5dbeba4417291a58097daa90065dc4
#
_cell.length_a   1.000
_cell.length_b   1.000
_cell.length_c   1.000
_cell.angle_alpha   90.00
_cell.angle_beta   90.00
_cell.angle_gamma   90.00
#
_symmetry.space_group_name_H-M   'P 1'
#
loop_
_entity.id
_entity.type
_entity.pdbx_description
1 polymer ?
#
loop_
_entity_poly.entity_id
_entity_poly.type
_entity_poly.pdbx_seq_one_letter_code
_entity_poly.pdbx_strand_id
1 'polypeptide(L)'
;MILTERRSNSRKMNMANNRENWGSKLGVILAVAGSAVGLGNFLRFPVQAATNGGGAFIIPYLIAFVFLGIPLAWIEWTLGRYAGYHNYGTSPSTYHVIFHKKKWAKYLGSLGLLPPIFIIFYYGFIQSWILAFAFYSATGTLMDVVAQGPEKMKEFFGNYIMLKTCVGGFPVAIIFFLITFAANMVVLSFGVRKGIERANKICMPILLILGLVLVVRVLTLPGIGKGLAFMWNPDLSELASPKVWMAAAGQVFFTMSLGMAIIFCYASYLKPKEDLVLSSLTASATNGFAEVIIGGTVVIPMAVLIAGANIEECAKLGTFGLGFQTMPYVFGTLPLGGFLQTVWFSMLFFAGITSAISIIQPLISFCEDDLKFTRKKSVTTVSTITFIGSLTAIFGLAAGTVDELDFWGGTYLIVFVGMIQAILFSFVLGRRKAKEAQANGDLPAEVEFEPGENEAFATMNDGSLLKLPRFLRPIIMYVCPIYLIVLLISFTATDGLPFITLSNVDPNATVEFLGHTFPQIGFTWAFRGFLFVLFVLLNVAIAYAWRKGGPAEKGRSKSIKKMEVGNSDNAEEA
;
A
#
# COMPACT_ATOMS: atom_id res chain seq x y z
N MET A 1 35.36 -34.50 -10.23
CA MET A 1 35.95 -33.20 -9.90
C MET A 1 35.04 -32.03 -10.31
N ILE A 2 34.58 -31.94 -11.55
CA ILE A 2 33.70 -30.83 -12.06
C ILE A 2 32.34 -30.72 -11.33
N LEU A 3 31.73 -31.82 -10.89
CA LEU A 3 30.46 -31.79 -10.13
C LEU A 3 30.60 -31.37 -8.67
N THR A 4 31.77 -31.57 -8.06
CA THR A 4 32.07 -31.10 -6.70
C THR A 4 32.39 -29.60 -6.67
N GLU A 5 33.03 -29.07 -7.71
CA GLU A 5 33.27 -27.63 -7.85
C GLU A 5 31.98 -26.84 -8.15
N ARG A 6 31.07 -27.37 -8.99
CA ARG A 6 29.75 -26.76 -9.21
C ARG A 6 28.92 -26.72 -7.91
N ARG A 7 28.96 -27.77 -7.07
CA ARG A 7 28.29 -27.77 -5.75
C ARG A 7 28.99 -26.85 -4.74
N SER A 8 30.30 -26.69 -4.79
CA SER A 8 31.06 -25.76 -3.94
C SER A 8 30.79 -24.31 -4.36
N ASN A 9 30.72 -24.01 -5.64
CA ASN A 9 30.41 -22.68 -6.15
C ASN A 9 28.94 -22.29 -5.90
N SER A 10 27.98 -23.22 -6.04
CA SER A 10 26.58 -22.95 -5.65
C SER A 10 26.41 -22.75 -4.14
N ARG A 11 27.19 -23.46 -3.30
CA ARG A 11 27.21 -23.20 -1.85
C ARG A 11 27.90 -21.87 -1.49
N LYS A 12 28.94 -21.46 -2.21
CA LYS A 12 29.59 -20.16 -2.00
C LYS A 12 28.74 -18.99 -2.52
N MET A 13 27.98 -19.17 -3.60
CA MET A 13 26.98 -18.21 -4.05
C MET A 13 25.82 -18.07 -3.06
N ASN A 14 25.38 -19.18 -2.43
CA ASN A 14 24.36 -19.14 -1.37
C ASN A 14 24.83 -18.51 -0.06
N MET A 15 26.13 -18.45 0.21
CA MET A 15 26.67 -17.74 1.39
C MET A 15 26.87 -16.24 1.18
N ALA A 16 26.78 -15.73 -0.06
CA ALA A 16 26.85 -14.30 -0.35
C ALA A 16 25.52 -13.57 -0.20
N ASN A 17 24.42 -14.30 -0.10
CA ASN A 17 23.05 -13.76 -0.04
C ASN A 17 22.48 -13.90 1.37
N ASN A 18 22.86 -12.99 2.27
CA ASN A 18 22.32 -12.92 3.65
C ASN A 18 20.93 -12.27 3.72
N ARG A 19 20.25 -12.05 2.58
CA ARG A 19 18.93 -11.43 2.54
C ARG A 19 17.85 -12.47 2.75
N GLU A 20 16.86 -12.15 3.60
CA GLU A 20 15.69 -13.01 3.80
C GLU A 20 14.94 -13.24 2.48
N ASN A 21 14.36 -14.42 2.32
CA ASN A 21 13.43 -14.77 1.25
C ASN A 21 12.12 -15.26 1.86
N TRP A 22 11.04 -15.17 1.10
CA TRP A 22 9.77 -15.74 1.49
C TRP A 22 9.86 -17.24 1.75
N GLY A 23 9.13 -17.71 2.74
CA GLY A 23 9.12 -19.14 3.10
C GLY A 23 8.33 -19.98 2.09
N SER A 24 7.27 -19.42 1.50
CA SER A 24 6.38 -20.12 0.58
C SER A 24 5.70 -19.17 -0.42
N LYS A 25 5.32 -19.70 -1.59
CA LYS A 25 4.55 -18.98 -2.61
C LYS A 25 3.22 -18.44 -2.04
N LEU A 26 2.49 -19.29 -1.29
CA LEU A 26 1.25 -18.85 -0.62
C LEU A 26 1.51 -17.70 0.36
N GLY A 27 2.65 -17.71 1.06
CA GLY A 27 3.04 -16.64 1.97
C GLY A 27 3.20 -15.28 1.28
N VAL A 28 3.83 -15.27 0.11
CA VAL A 28 3.96 -14.06 -0.73
C VAL A 28 2.59 -13.56 -1.17
N ILE A 29 1.76 -14.45 -1.73
CA ILE A 29 0.42 -14.10 -2.22
C ILE A 29 -0.42 -13.50 -1.10
N LEU A 30 -0.45 -14.15 0.08
CA LEU A 30 -1.21 -13.65 1.23
C LEU A 30 -0.62 -12.35 1.80
N ALA A 31 0.70 -12.14 1.74
CA ALA A 31 1.31 -10.90 2.21
C ALA A 31 0.97 -9.73 1.28
N VAL A 32 1.01 -9.92 -0.04
CA VAL A 32 0.63 -8.89 -1.00
C VAL A 32 -0.88 -8.66 -0.98
N ALA A 33 -1.69 -9.72 -0.94
CA ALA A 33 -3.14 -9.59 -0.76
C ALA A 33 -3.48 -8.88 0.56
N GLY A 34 -2.79 -9.18 1.66
CA GLY A 34 -2.99 -8.52 2.95
C GLY A 34 -2.53 -7.06 3.00
N SER A 35 -1.58 -6.68 2.13
CA SER A 35 -1.25 -5.28 1.91
C SER A 35 -2.36 -4.55 1.15
N ALA A 36 -2.94 -5.19 0.15
CA ALA A 36 -3.98 -4.63 -0.70
C ALA A 36 -5.35 -4.63 -0.02
N VAL A 37 -5.74 -5.74 0.64
CA VAL A 37 -7.00 -5.83 1.40
C VAL A 37 -6.85 -5.08 2.72
N GLY A 38 -7.13 -3.79 2.68
CA GLY A 38 -7.01 -2.87 3.79
C GLY A 38 -8.32 -2.15 4.12
N LEU A 39 -8.20 -1.05 4.83
CA LEU A 39 -9.35 -0.20 5.20
C LEU A 39 -10.04 0.38 3.95
N GLY A 40 -9.30 0.57 2.87
CA GLY A 40 -9.82 1.09 1.61
C GLY A 40 -10.96 0.26 1.03
N ASN A 41 -10.88 -1.07 1.11
CA ASN A 41 -11.86 -2.00 0.58
C ASN A 41 -13.23 -1.92 1.29
N PHE A 42 -13.21 -1.66 2.58
CA PHE A 42 -14.41 -1.71 3.43
C PHE A 42 -14.94 -0.32 3.81
N LEU A 43 -14.11 0.70 3.73
CA LEU A 43 -14.49 2.07 4.10
C LEU A 43 -14.51 3.01 2.89
N ARG A 44 -13.43 3.06 2.09
CA ARG A 44 -13.30 4.00 0.97
C ARG A 44 -14.10 3.56 -0.26
N PHE A 45 -13.98 2.30 -0.67
CA PHE A 45 -14.68 1.78 -1.86
C PHE A 45 -16.20 1.98 -1.78
N PRO A 46 -16.89 1.64 -0.66
CA PRO A 46 -18.32 1.88 -0.55
C PRO A 46 -18.72 3.35 -0.70
N VAL A 47 -17.92 4.28 -0.15
CA VAL A 47 -18.15 5.71 -0.32
C VAL A 47 -17.96 6.12 -1.78
N GLN A 48 -16.89 5.67 -2.43
CA GLN A 48 -16.66 5.96 -3.85
C GLN A 48 -17.76 5.40 -4.74
N ALA A 49 -18.22 4.18 -4.49
CA ALA A 49 -19.33 3.61 -5.24
C ALA A 49 -20.63 4.38 -4.99
N ALA A 50 -20.93 4.71 -3.73
CA ALA A 50 -22.14 5.44 -3.37
C ALA A 50 -22.21 6.84 -3.99
N THR A 51 -21.10 7.57 -4.04
CA THR A 51 -21.01 8.94 -4.59
C THR A 51 -20.92 8.99 -6.12
N ASN A 52 -20.67 7.84 -6.77
CA ASN A 52 -20.47 7.76 -8.22
C ASN A 52 -21.44 6.78 -8.91
N GLY A 53 -22.72 6.76 -8.47
CA GLY A 53 -23.79 6.03 -9.13
C GLY A 53 -23.91 4.54 -8.73
N GLY A 54 -23.41 4.15 -7.56
CA GLY A 54 -23.60 2.79 -7.03
C GLY A 54 -23.05 1.70 -7.94
N GLY A 55 -23.95 0.85 -8.46
CA GLY A 55 -23.60 -0.24 -9.37
C GLY A 55 -22.95 0.21 -10.68
N ALA A 56 -23.26 1.40 -11.17
CA ALA A 56 -22.63 1.95 -12.37
C ALA A 56 -21.12 2.14 -12.19
N PHE A 57 -20.68 2.50 -10.99
CA PHE A 57 -19.25 2.64 -10.64
C PHE A 57 -18.46 1.33 -10.76
N ILE A 58 -19.11 0.16 -10.54
CA ILE A 58 -18.42 -1.14 -10.60
C ILE A 58 -17.88 -1.41 -12.01
N ILE A 59 -18.59 -0.97 -13.06
CA ILE A 59 -18.20 -1.25 -14.45
C ILE A 59 -16.85 -0.59 -14.78
N PRO A 60 -16.67 0.74 -14.68
CA PRO A 60 -15.37 1.38 -14.89
C PRO A 60 -14.32 0.91 -13.87
N TYR A 61 -14.73 0.57 -12.63
CA TYR A 61 -13.81 -0.01 -11.67
C TYR A 61 -13.23 -1.35 -12.16
N LEU A 62 -14.04 -2.29 -12.60
CA LEU A 62 -13.57 -3.59 -13.13
C LEU A 62 -12.74 -3.43 -14.40
N ILE A 63 -13.10 -2.49 -15.28
CA ILE A 63 -12.32 -2.18 -16.48
C ILE A 63 -10.96 -1.61 -16.08
N ALA A 64 -10.92 -0.62 -15.19
CA ALA A 64 -9.67 -0.08 -14.67
C ALA A 64 -8.84 -1.14 -13.91
N PHE A 65 -9.49 -2.02 -13.14
CA PHE A 65 -8.83 -3.10 -12.43
C PHE A 65 -8.11 -4.06 -13.37
N VAL A 66 -8.77 -4.50 -14.47
CA VAL A 66 -8.20 -5.45 -15.44
C VAL A 66 -7.14 -4.79 -16.33
N PHE A 67 -7.40 -3.59 -16.85
CA PHE A 67 -6.55 -2.97 -17.88
C PHE A 67 -5.53 -1.98 -17.31
N LEU A 68 -5.65 -1.58 -16.06
CA LEU A 68 -4.71 -0.68 -15.40
C LEU A 68 -4.11 -1.32 -14.13
N GLY A 69 -4.94 -1.74 -13.19
CA GLY A 69 -4.51 -2.26 -11.90
C GLY A 69 -3.62 -3.49 -11.98
N ILE A 70 -4.08 -4.56 -12.65
CA ILE A 70 -3.31 -5.80 -12.84
C ILE A 70 -2.01 -5.54 -13.63
N PRO A 71 -2.02 -4.84 -14.78
CA PRO A 71 -0.79 -4.48 -15.50
C PRO A 71 0.21 -3.68 -14.66
N LEU A 72 -0.25 -2.72 -13.87
CA LEU A 72 0.63 -1.95 -12.99
C LEU A 72 1.19 -2.78 -11.83
N ALA A 73 0.39 -3.68 -11.28
CA ALA A 73 0.89 -4.64 -10.31
C ALA A 73 2.01 -5.49 -10.92
N TRP A 74 1.86 -6.00 -12.14
CA TRP A 74 2.93 -6.73 -12.84
C TRP A 74 4.19 -5.88 -13.06
N ILE A 75 4.03 -4.60 -13.37
CA ILE A 75 5.16 -3.66 -13.46
C ILE A 75 5.91 -3.57 -12.11
N GLU A 76 5.20 -3.32 -11.02
CA GLU A 76 5.83 -3.20 -9.70
C GLU A 76 6.48 -4.50 -9.22
N TRP A 77 5.81 -5.62 -9.41
CA TRP A 77 6.40 -6.93 -9.11
C TRP A 77 7.66 -7.19 -9.92
N THR A 78 7.68 -6.80 -11.21
CA THR A 78 8.85 -6.98 -12.07
C THR A 78 10.02 -6.10 -11.65
N LEU A 79 9.76 -4.82 -11.35
CA LEU A 79 10.78 -3.92 -10.84
C LEU A 79 11.34 -4.38 -9.49
N GLY A 80 10.48 -4.91 -8.62
CA GLY A 80 10.88 -5.50 -7.35
C GLY A 80 11.74 -6.76 -7.53
N ARG A 81 11.36 -7.68 -8.42
CA ARG A 81 12.18 -8.84 -8.78
C ARG A 81 13.53 -8.42 -9.35
N TYR A 82 13.53 -7.46 -10.27
CA TYR A 82 14.77 -6.90 -10.82
C TYR A 82 15.69 -6.36 -9.71
N ALA A 83 15.11 -5.64 -8.74
CA ALA A 83 15.82 -5.21 -7.55
C ALA A 83 16.43 -6.40 -6.78
N GLY A 84 15.65 -7.46 -6.60
CA GLY A 84 16.06 -8.69 -5.92
C GLY A 84 17.26 -9.38 -6.58
N TYR A 85 17.34 -9.40 -7.92
CA TYR A 85 18.50 -9.92 -8.65
C TYR A 85 19.80 -9.20 -8.29
N HIS A 86 19.70 -7.94 -7.90
CA HIS A 86 20.83 -7.11 -7.48
C HIS A 86 20.99 -7.02 -5.95
N ASN A 87 20.20 -7.79 -5.18
CA ASN A 87 20.16 -7.76 -3.71
C ASN A 87 19.68 -6.43 -3.12
N TYR A 88 18.75 -5.75 -3.78
CA TYR A 88 18.11 -4.52 -3.32
C TYR A 88 16.63 -4.72 -3.10
N GLY A 89 16.03 -3.90 -2.21
CA GLY A 89 14.60 -3.93 -1.92
C GLY A 89 13.97 -2.54 -1.90
N THR A 90 14.71 -1.54 -2.36
CA THR A 90 14.28 -0.15 -2.30
C THR A 90 14.40 0.55 -3.64
N SER A 91 13.53 1.52 -3.90
CA SER A 91 13.53 2.30 -5.13
C SER A 91 14.82 3.12 -5.34
N PRO A 92 15.47 3.74 -4.32
CA PRO A 92 16.73 4.45 -4.52
C PRO A 92 17.84 3.57 -5.10
N SER A 93 18.07 2.41 -4.53
CA SER A 93 19.08 1.47 -4.99
C SER A 93 18.77 0.92 -6.37
N THR A 94 17.51 0.55 -6.60
CA THR A 94 17.08 -0.04 -7.88
C THR A 94 17.15 0.95 -9.03
N TYR A 95 16.67 2.19 -8.84
CA TYR A 95 16.76 3.19 -9.89
C TYR A 95 18.21 3.55 -10.19
N HIS A 96 19.08 3.54 -9.15
CA HIS A 96 20.51 3.71 -9.36
C HIS A 96 21.10 2.62 -10.29
N VAL A 97 20.70 1.36 -10.12
CA VAL A 97 21.12 0.26 -11.02
C VAL A 97 20.51 0.38 -12.40
N ILE A 98 19.19 0.61 -12.50
CA ILE A 98 18.48 0.76 -13.77
C ILE A 98 19.11 1.85 -14.65
N PHE A 99 19.57 2.94 -14.06
CA PHE A 99 20.25 4.03 -14.77
C PHE A 99 21.78 3.88 -14.80
N HIS A 100 22.30 2.64 -14.82
CA HIS A 100 23.74 2.34 -14.91
C HIS A 100 24.58 3.18 -13.94
N LYS A 101 24.15 3.25 -12.67
CA LYS A 101 24.83 3.92 -11.55
C LYS A 101 24.94 5.44 -11.66
N LYS A 102 24.09 6.10 -12.44
CA LYS A 102 24.03 7.57 -12.45
C LYS A 102 23.63 8.10 -11.09
N LYS A 103 24.41 9.06 -10.57
CA LYS A 103 24.29 9.59 -9.20
C LYS A 103 22.94 10.22 -8.88
N TRP A 104 22.23 10.80 -9.85
CA TRP A 104 20.94 11.44 -9.66
C TRP A 104 19.80 10.43 -9.49
N ALA A 105 19.92 9.23 -10.06
CA ALA A 105 18.83 8.25 -10.10
C ALA A 105 18.38 7.77 -8.71
N LYS A 106 19.28 7.70 -7.74
CA LYS A 106 18.94 7.37 -6.35
C LYS A 106 18.01 8.39 -5.70
N TYR A 107 18.14 9.67 -6.07
CA TYR A 107 17.28 10.74 -5.58
C TYR A 107 15.90 10.71 -6.24
N LEU A 108 15.81 10.31 -7.51
CA LEU A 108 14.51 9.99 -8.12
C LEU A 108 13.82 8.84 -7.38
N GLY A 109 14.60 7.83 -6.98
CA GLY A 109 14.09 6.69 -6.20
C GLY A 109 13.60 7.06 -4.79
N SER A 110 14.07 8.18 -4.20
CA SER A 110 13.58 8.65 -2.90
C SER A 110 12.09 8.95 -2.90
N LEU A 111 11.53 9.37 -4.04
CA LEU A 111 10.10 9.62 -4.19
C LEU A 111 9.25 8.38 -3.89
N GLY A 112 9.75 7.17 -4.20
CA GLY A 112 9.04 5.93 -3.89
C GLY A 112 8.99 5.58 -2.39
N LEU A 113 9.81 6.22 -1.54
CA LEU A 113 9.76 6.02 -0.09
C LEU A 113 8.88 7.06 0.64
N LEU A 114 8.48 8.14 -0.01
CA LEU A 114 7.65 9.18 0.60
C LEU A 114 6.22 8.73 0.89
N PRO A 115 5.49 8.07 -0.04
CA PRO A 115 4.14 7.62 0.23
C PRO A 115 4.05 6.76 1.50
N PRO A 116 4.85 5.70 1.71
CA PRO A 116 4.76 4.91 2.92
C PRO A 116 5.14 5.70 4.19
N ILE A 117 6.03 6.71 4.12
CA ILE A 117 6.33 7.57 5.27
C ILE A 117 5.10 8.40 5.66
N PHE A 118 4.46 9.07 4.70
CA PHE A 118 3.33 9.95 4.98
C PHE A 118 2.09 9.15 5.42
N ILE A 119 1.82 8.02 4.75
CA ILE A 119 0.68 7.18 5.09
C ILE A 119 0.83 6.60 6.50
N ILE A 120 2.00 6.07 6.87
CA ILE A 120 2.14 5.39 8.16
C ILE A 120 2.00 6.36 9.34
N PHE A 121 2.25 7.66 9.16
CA PHE A 121 2.10 8.64 10.23
C PHE A 121 0.65 8.75 10.72
N TYR A 122 -0.33 8.61 9.85
CA TYR A 122 -1.74 8.63 10.24
C TYR A 122 -2.39 7.24 10.32
N TYR A 123 -1.93 6.28 9.50
CA TYR A 123 -2.56 4.97 9.38
C TYR A 123 -2.55 4.17 10.69
N GLY A 124 -1.45 4.23 11.45
CA GLY A 124 -1.34 3.57 12.75
C GLY A 124 -2.33 4.12 13.78
N PHE A 125 -2.63 5.42 13.73
CA PHE A 125 -3.64 6.04 14.59
C PHE A 125 -5.05 5.60 14.20
N ILE A 126 -5.39 5.61 12.92
CA ILE A 126 -6.69 5.09 12.44
C ILE A 126 -6.87 3.60 12.77
N GLN A 127 -5.83 2.79 12.60
CA GLN A 127 -5.84 1.39 13.00
C GLN A 127 -6.15 1.21 14.49
N SER A 128 -5.68 2.12 15.33
CA SER A 128 -5.95 2.10 16.77
C SER A 128 -7.41 2.38 17.12
N TRP A 129 -8.09 3.22 16.34
CA TRP A 129 -9.54 3.44 16.50
C TRP A 129 -10.31 2.15 16.28
N ILE A 130 -9.90 1.37 15.29
CA ILE A 130 -10.55 0.08 14.98
C ILE A 130 -10.39 -0.90 16.16
N LEU A 131 -9.20 -1.00 16.74
CA LEU A 131 -8.96 -1.85 17.91
C LEU A 131 -9.82 -1.42 19.11
N ALA A 132 -9.90 -0.10 19.35
CA ALA A 132 -10.72 0.43 20.42
C ALA A 132 -12.22 0.11 20.22
N PHE A 133 -12.71 0.31 18.99
CA PHE A 133 -14.10 0.04 18.66
C PHE A 133 -14.43 -1.45 18.65
N ALA A 134 -13.47 -2.32 18.29
CA ALA A 134 -13.60 -3.77 18.50
C ALA A 134 -13.75 -4.11 19.98
N PHE A 135 -12.94 -3.48 20.84
CA PHE A 135 -13.04 -3.64 22.30
C PHE A 135 -14.38 -3.11 22.85
N TYR A 136 -14.80 -1.91 22.47
CA TYR A 136 -16.08 -1.34 22.90
C TYR A 136 -17.29 -2.16 22.42
N SER A 137 -17.20 -2.76 21.25
CA SER A 137 -18.24 -3.68 20.74
C SER A 137 -18.30 -4.95 21.58
N ALA A 138 -17.15 -5.57 21.85
CA ALA A 138 -17.06 -6.82 22.61
C ALA A 138 -17.49 -6.65 24.09
N THR A 139 -17.28 -5.47 24.68
CA THR A 139 -17.66 -5.14 26.05
C THR A 139 -19.10 -4.63 26.20
N GLY A 140 -19.83 -4.45 25.09
CA GLY A 140 -21.21 -3.93 25.09
C GLY A 140 -21.31 -2.41 25.14
N THR A 141 -20.23 -1.67 25.42
CA THR A 141 -20.22 -0.20 25.50
C THR A 141 -20.81 0.45 24.25
N LEU A 142 -20.51 -0.11 23.07
CA LEU A 142 -20.99 0.44 21.82
C LEU A 142 -22.51 0.22 21.63
N MET A 143 -23.05 -0.86 22.19
CA MET A 143 -24.51 -1.11 22.20
C MET A 143 -25.24 -0.09 23.07
N ASP A 144 -24.68 0.28 24.23
CA ASP A 144 -25.24 1.32 25.10
C ASP A 144 -25.28 2.69 24.42
N VAL A 145 -24.26 2.99 23.58
CA VAL A 145 -24.21 4.22 22.76
C VAL A 145 -25.26 4.19 21.66
N VAL A 146 -25.39 3.06 20.95
CA VAL A 146 -26.39 2.87 19.87
C VAL A 146 -27.82 3.01 20.40
N ALA A 147 -28.10 2.52 21.60
CA ALA A 147 -29.43 2.66 22.24
C ALA A 147 -29.84 4.13 22.48
N GLN A 148 -28.88 5.06 22.53
CA GLN A 148 -29.11 6.50 22.67
C GLN A 148 -29.29 7.25 21.36
N GLY A 149 -29.12 6.57 20.21
CA GLY A 149 -29.39 7.11 18.88
C GLY A 149 -28.14 7.51 18.08
N PRO A 150 -28.33 7.88 16.80
CA PRO A 150 -27.23 8.14 15.85
C PRO A 150 -26.40 9.36 16.23
N GLU A 151 -27.00 10.42 16.77
CA GLU A 151 -26.27 11.63 17.20
C GLU A 151 -25.32 11.32 18.36
N LYS A 152 -25.70 10.42 19.27
CA LYS A 152 -24.83 9.98 20.35
C LYS A 152 -23.66 9.14 19.85
N MET A 153 -23.86 8.36 18.79
CA MET A 153 -22.80 7.62 18.13
C MET A 153 -21.78 8.57 17.48
N LYS A 154 -22.25 9.63 16.83
CA LYS A 154 -21.42 10.68 16.25
C LYS A 154 -20.60 11.42 17.30
N GLU A 155 -21.26 11.80 18.42
CA GLU A 155 -20.60 12.46 19.56
C GLU A 155 -19.53 11.54 20.18
N PHE A 156 -19.86 10.27 20.39
CA PHE A 156 -18.94 9.27 20.97
C PHE A 156 -17.68 9.13 20.13
N PHE A 157 -17.83 8.94 18.81
CA PHE A 157 -16.71 8.87 17.88
C PHE A 157 -15.90 10.17 17.87
N GLY A 158 -16.56 11.34 17.77
CA GLY A 158 -15.89 12.64 17.77
C GLY A 158 -15.09 12.88 19.06
N ASN A 159 -15.67 12.58 20.23
CA ASN A 159 -14.97 12.71 21.51
C ASN A 159 -13.77 11.76 21.63
N TYR A 160 -13.88 10.55 21.07
CA TYR A 160 -12.80 9.58 21.08
C TYR A 160 -11.59 10.06 20.22
N ILE A 161 -11.82 10.44 18.96
CA ILE A 161 -10.73 10.86 18.04
C ILE A 161 -10.10 12.18 18.45
N MET A 162 -10.87 13.07 19.10
CA MET A 162 -10.40 14.37 19.62
C MET A 162 -9.78 14.27 21.03
N LEU A 163 -9.44 13.05 21.47
CA LEU A 163 -8.77 12.79 22.75
C LEU A 163 -9.55 13.22 24.01
N LYS A 164 -10.86 13.47 23.91
CA LYS A 164 -11.71 13.91 25.01
C LYS A 164 -12.17 12.76 25.91
N THR A 165 -12.16 11.53 25.40
CA THR A 165 -12.49 10.33 26.19
C THR A 165 -11.27 9.90 26.99
N CYS A 166 -11.34 10.03 28.33
CA CYS A 166 -10.23 9.76 29.24
C CYS A 166 -10.56 8.70 30.27
N VAL A 167 -9.56 7.94 30.72
CA VAL A 167 -9.60 7.04 31.87
C VAL A 167 -8.42 7.42 32.78
N GLY A 168 -8.75 7.75 34.05
CA GLY A 168 -7.72 8.23 34.98
C GLY A 168 -6.99 9.50 34.52
N GLY A 169 -7.65 10.35 33.74
CA GLY A 169 -7.07 11.58 33.18
C GLY A 169 -6.22 11.39 31.94
N PHE A 170 -6.06 10.15 31.43
CA PHE A 170 -5.28 9.85 30.25
C PHE A 170 -6.18 9.50 29.05
N PRO A 171 -5.97 10.09 27.84
CA PRO A 171 -6.79 9.82 26.67
C PRO A 171 -6.75 8.35 26.22
N VAL A 172 -7.92 7.73 26.16
CA VAL A 172 -8.04 6.30 25.79
C VAL A 172 -7.52 6.01 24.38
N ALA A 173 -7.70 6.95 23.45
CA ALA A 173 -7.21 6.81 22.09
C ALA A 173 -5.68 6.64 22.01
N ILE A 174 -4.92 7.29 22.91
CA ILE A 174 -3.47 7.12 23.01
C ILE A 174 -3.11 5.73 23.54
N ILE A 175 -3.87 5.19 24.50
CA ILE A 175 -3.64 3.83 25.02
C ILE A 175 -3.76 2.81 23.87
N PHE A 176 -4.84 2.86 23.11
CA PHE A 176 -5.05 1.96 21.97
C PHE A 176 -4.03 2.18 20.85
N PHE A 177 -3.60 3.44 20.64
CA PHE A 177 -2.50 3.74 19.71
C PHE A 177 -1.19 3.04 20.13
N LEU A 178 -0.81 3.13 21.41
CA LEU A 178 0.41 2.49 21.90
C LEU A 178 0.34 0.96 21.78
N ILE A 179 -0.81 0.35 22.08
CA ILE A 179 -1.01 -1.10 21.92
C ILE A 179 -0.88 -1.52 20.47
N THR A 180 -1.56 -0.81 19.56
CA THR A 180 -1.54 -1.09 18.12
C THR A 180 -0.16 -0.88 17.53
N PHE A 181 0.50 0.21 17.90
CA PHE A 181 1.86 0.52 17.48
C PHE A 181 2.84 -0.57 17.93
N ALA A 182 2.78 -0.98 19.20
CA ALA A 182 3.61 -2.05 19.72
C ALA A 182 3.36 -3.37 18.99
N ALA A 183 2.11 -3.73 18.71
CA ALA A 183 1.77 -4.94 17.96
C ALA A 183 2.40 -4.96 16.56
N ASN A 184 2.31 -3.84 15.81
CA ASN A 184 2.95 -3.70 14.51
C ASN A 184 4.48 -3.88 14.60
N MET A 185 5.13 -3.22 15.56
CA MET A 185 6.58 -3.28 15.73
C MET A 185 7.08 -4.66 16.18
N VAL A 186 6.31 -5.36 17.01
CA VAL A 186 6.60 -6.75 17.40
C VAL A 186 6.59 -7.65 16.17
N VAL A 187 5.55 -7.60 15.34
CA VAL A 187 5.50 -8.41 14.10
C VAL A 187 6.68 -8.11 13.21
N LEU A 188 7.00 -6.85 12.99
CA LEU A 188 8.11 -6.42 12.13
C LEU A 188 9.48 -6.83 12.68
N SER A 189 9.64 -6.93 14.01
CA SER A 189 10.91 -7.35 14.62
C SER A 189 11.34 -8.77 14.25
N PHE A 190 10.37 -9.65 13.93
CA PHE A 190 10.62 -11.03 13.51
C PHE A 190 11.01 -11.21 12.04
N GLY A 191 11.08 -10.14 11.24
CA GLY A 191 11.48 -10.16 9.84
C GLY A 191 10.36 -10.53 8.86
N VAL A 192 10.74 -10.78 7.61
CA VAL A 192 9.78 -11.03 6.53
C VAL A 192 9.12 -12.39 6.71
N ARG A 193 9.91 -13.46 6.85
CA ARG A 193 9.39 -14.83 6.90
C ARG A 193 8.68 -15.16 8.20
N LYS A 194 9.28 -14.86 9.35
CA LYS A 194 8.73 -15.21 10.66
C LYS A 194 7.73 -14.20 11.20
N GLY A 195 7.79 -12.96 10.76
CA GLY A 195 6.89 -11.88 11.14
C GLY A 195 5.78 -11.68 10.10
N ILE A 196 6.08 -11.01 9.00
CA ILE A 196 5.09 -10.56 8.02
C ILE A 196 4.34 -11.74 7.37
N GLU A 197 5.08 -12.74 6.85
CA GLU A 197 4.46 -13.91 6.20
C GLU A 197 3.54 -14.67 7.16
N ARG A 198 4.01 -14.89 8.40
CA ARG A 198 3.22 -15.63 9.40
C ARG A 198 1.99 -14.86 9.83
N ALA A 199 2.10 -13.55 10.05
CA ALA A 199 0.96 -12.70 10.38
C ALA A 199 -0.09 -12.73 9.27
N ASN A 200 0.31 -12.58 8.00
CA ASN A 200 -0.62 -12.61 6.88
C ASN A 200 -1.28 -13.99 6.68
N LYS A 201 -0.56 -15.08 6.91
CA LYS A 201 -1.14 -16.44 6.86
C LYS A 201 -2.23 -16.68 7.89
N ILE A 202 -2.24 -15.94 8.99
CA ILE A 202 -3.26 -16.01 10.05
C ILE A 202 -4.35 -14.96 9.79
N CYS A 203 -3.97 -13.71 9.62
CA CYS A 203 -4.91 -12.59 9.54
C CYS A 203 -5.79 -12.63 8.30
N MET A 204 -5.23 -12.97 7.13
CA MET A 204 -6.00 -12.94 5.87
C MET A 204 -7.16 -13.96 5.83
N PRO A 205 -6.97 -15.25 6.15
CA PRO A 205 -8.10 -16.17 6.22
C PRO A 205 -9.16 -15.74 7.25
N ILE A 206 -8.75 -15.26 8.43
CA ILE A 206 -9.69 -14.80 9.46
C ILE A 206 -10.50 -13.61 8.94
N LEU A 207 -9.85 -12.62 8.32
CA LEU A 207 -10.49 -11.47 7.71
C LEU A 207 -11.57 -11.89 6.70
N LEU A 208 -11.21 -12.79 5.78
CA LEU A 208 -12.14 -13.26 4.75
C LEU A 208 -13.32 -14.03 5.35
N ILE A 209 -13.09 -14.86 6.37
CA ILE A 209 -14.15 -15.59 7.07
C ILE A 209 -15.10 -14.61 7.78
N LEU A 210 -14.56 -13.64 8.52
CA LEU A 210 -15.37 -12.61 9.20
C LEU A 210 -16.18 -11.78 8.19
N GLY A 211 -15.56 -11.42 7.05
CA GLY A 211 -16.26 -10.72 5.97
C GLY A 211 -17.40 -11.55 5.37
N LEU A 212 -17.18 -12.83 5.12
CA LEU A 212 -18.23 -13.73 4.63
C LEU A 212 -19.37 -13.93 5.63
N VAL A 213 -19.08 -13.97 6.93
CA VAL A 213 -20.12 -13.99 7.98
C VAL A 213 -21.01 -12.75 7.88
N LEU A 214 -20.43 -11.58 7.67
CA LEU A 214 -21.20 -10.33 7.47
C LEU A 214 -22.00 -10.38 6.17
N VAL A 215 -21.43 -10.85 5.06
CA VAL A 215 -22.13 -11.00 3.78
C VAL A 215 -23.37 -11.88 3.94
N VAL A 216 -23.20 -13.08 4.53
CA VAL A 216 -24.32 -14.00 4.77
C VAL A 216 -25.38 -13.32 5.63
N ARG A 217 -24.99 -12.63 6.69
CA ARG A 217 -25.95 -11.94 7.57
C ARG A 217 -26.71 -10.85 6.85
N VAL A 218 -26.02 -10.04 6.02
CA VAL A 218 -26.65 -8.97 5.24
C VAL A 218 -27.63 -9.51 4.24
N LEU A 219 -27.27 -10.57 3.50
CA LEU A 219 -28.16 -11.19 2.50
C LEU A 219 -29.42 -11.84 3.10
N THR A 220 -29.43 -12.14 4.40
CA THR A 220 -30.58 -12.68 5.12
C THR A 220 -31.48 -11.62 5.75
N LEU A 221 -31.18 -10.31 5.59
CA LEU A 221 -31.97 -9.24 6.19
C LEU A 221 -33.26 -8.97 5.41
N PRO A 222 -34.41 -8.80 6.09
CA PRO A 222 -35.62 -8.33 5.44
C PRO A 222 -35.43 -6.95 4.82
N GLY A 223 -35.89 -6.76 3.59
CA GLY A 223 -35.84 -5.48 2.90
C GLY A 223 -34.49 -5.11 2.26
N ILE A 224 -33.46 -5.96 2.37
CA ILE A 224 -32.12 -5.69 1.82
C ILE A 224 -32.11 -5.57 0.28
N GLY A 225 -33.16 -6.07 -0.41
CA GLY A 225 -33.24 -6.07 -1.87
C GLY A 225 -33.06 -4.70 -2.52
N LYS A 226 -33.54 -3.61 -1.89
CA LYS A 226 -33.35 -2.23 -2.41
C LYS A 226 -31.86 -1.85 -2.38
N GLY A 227 -31.14 -2.17 -1.32
CA GLY A 227 -29.71 -1.89 -1.20
C GLY A 227 -28.89 -2.74 -2.15
N LEU A 228 -29.24 -4.01 -2.32
CA LEU A 228 -28.63 -4.89 -3.33
C LEU A 228 -28.89 -4.40 -4.75
N ALA A 229 -30.11 -3.91 -5.04
CA ALA A 229 -30.43 -3.35 -6.34
C ALA A 229 -29.60 -2.09 -6.63
N PHE A 230 -29.39 -1.21 -5.67
CA PHE A 230 -28.51 -0.05 -5.83
C PHE A 230 -27.07 -0.44 -6.22
N MET A 231 -26.57 -1.52 -5.64
CA MET A 231 -25.20 -1.99 -5.90
C MET A 231 -25.08 -2.85 -7.16
N TRP A 232 -26.07 -3.68 -7.47
CA TRP A 232 -25.97 -4.71 -8.51
C TRP A 232 -26.87 -4.49 -9.73
N ASN A 233 -27.72 -3.45 -9.72
CA ASN A 233 -28.54 -3.05 -10.88
C ASN A 233 -28.12 -1.63 -11.33
N PRO A 234 -27.07 -1.51 -12.18
CA PRO A 234 -26.45 -0.24 -12.52
C PRO A 234 -27.38 0.65 -13.39
N ASP A 235 -27.42 1.94 -13.07
CA ASP A 235 -27.90 2.95 -14.01
C ASP A 235 -26.79 3.29 -15.01
N LEU A 236 -26.90 2.78 -16.22
CA LEU A 236 -25.87 2.94 -17.25
C LEU A 236 -25.71 4.39 -17.74
N SER A 237 -26.66 5.30 -17.44
CA SER A 237 -26.54 6.72 -17.80
C SER A 237 -25.35 7.40 -17.10
N GLU A 238 -25.00 6.95 -15.89
CA GLU A 238 -23.86 7.45 -15.11
C GLU A 238 -22.50 7.17 -15.78
N LEU A 239 -22.42 6.18 -16.67
CA LEU A 239 -21.19 5.86 -17.42
C LEU A 239 -20.78 6.97 -18.40
N ALA A 240 -21.68 7.89 -18.74
CA ALA A 240 -21.35 9.06 -19.55
C ALA A 240 -20.50 10.10 -18.81
N SER A 241 -20.44 10.03 -17.48
CA SER A 241 -19.67 10.97 -16.64
C SER A 241 -18.20 10.59 -16.58
N PRO A 242 -17.25 11.42 -17.07
CA PRO A 242 -15.81 11.18 -16.93
C PRO A 242 -15.37 11.09 -15.46
N LYS A 243 -16.07 11.76 -14.54
CA LYS A 243 -15.79 11.73 -13.10
C LYS A 243 -15.86 10.32 -12.53
N VAL A 244 -16.85 9.52 -12.95
CA VAL A 244 -17.01 8.12 -12.50
C VAL A 244 -15.81 7.27 -12.91
N TRP A 245 -15.29 7.43 -14.13
CA TRP A 245 -14.11 6.72 -14.61
C TRP A 245 -12.83 7.13 -13.87
N MET A 246 -12.67 8.42 -13.59
CA MET A 246 -11.52 8.92 -12.82
C MET A 246 -11.55 8.42 -11.38
N ALA A 247 -12.70 8.48 -10.72
CA ALA A 247 -12.90 7.97 -9.37
C ALA A 247 -12.60 6.46 -9.28
N ALA A 248 -13.08 5.69 -10.27
CA ALA A 248 -12.85 4.25 -10.37
C ALA A 248 -11.36 3.91 -10.50
N ALA A 249 -10.64 4.61 -11.37
CA ALA A 249 -9.21 4.41 -11.53
C ALA A 249 -8.40 4.81 -10.29
N GLY A 250 -8.74 5.92 -9.66
CA GLY A 250 -8.14 6.35 -8.39
C GLY A 250 -8.36 5.32 -7.28
N GLN A 251 -9.55 4.72 -7.21
CA GLN A 251 -9.85 3.66 -6.25
C GLN A 251 -9.00 2.41 -6.50
N VAL A 252 -8.84 1.97 -7.75
CA VAL A 252 -7.99 0.81 -8.11
C VAL A 252 -6.53 1.05 -7.68
N PHE A 253 -6.01 2.24 -7.88
CA PHE A 253 -4.65 2.59 -7.47
C PHE A 253 -4.46 2.45 -5.96
N PHE A 254 -5.37 3.04 -5.21
CA PHE A 254 -5.32 3.02 -3.75
C PHE A 254 -5.49 1.59 -3.19
N THR A 255 -6.52 0.88 -3.65
CA THR A 255 -6.86 -0.44 -3.11
C THR A 255 -5.79 -1.49 -3.38
N MET A 256 -5.10 -1.43 -4.52
CA MET A 256 -4.03 -2.37 -4.87
C MET A 256 -2.67 -2.01 -4.27
N SER A 257 -2.58 -0.96 -3.45
CA SER A 257 -1.33 -0.45 -2.85
C SER A 257 -0.24 -0.14 -3.89
N LEU A 258 -0.64 0.35 -5.08
CA LEU A 258 0.27 0.70 -6.16
C LEU A 258 0.96 2.03 -5.87
N GLY A 259 2.22 2.17 -6.29
CA GLY A 259 3.01 3.39 -6.08
C GLY A 259 3.49 3.61 -4.64
N MET A 260 3.22 2.67 -3.73
CA MET A 260 3.60 2.77 -2.30
C MET A 260 4.93 2.05 -1.98
N ALA A 261 5.68 1.59 -2.97
CA ALA A 261 6.89 0.77 -2.82
C ALA A 261 6.70 -0.57 -2.07
N ILE A 262 5.48 -0.93 -1.68
CA ILE A 262 5.19 -2.14 -0.89
C ILE A 262 5.37 -3.38 -1.75
N ILE A 263 4.64 -3.45 -2.86
CA ILE A 263 4.69 -4.58 -3.82
C ILE A 263 6.12 -4.73 -4.35
N PHE A 264 6.74 -3.61 -4.70
CA PHE A 264 8.14 -3.53 -5.13
C PHE A 264 9.08 -4.17 -4.09
N CYS A 265 8.97 -3.77 -2.82
CA CYS A 265 9.76 -4.30 -1.72
C CYS A 265 9.51 -5.81 -1.53
N TYR A 266 8.26 -6.24 -1.52
CA TYR A 266 7.90 -7.65 -1.32
C TYR A 266 8.38 -8.55 -2.47
N ALA A 267 8.25 -8.08 -3.71
CA ALA A 267 8.74 -8.82 -4.88
C ALA A 267 10.26 -8.97 -4.91
N SER A 268 11.00 -8.07 -4.23
CA SER A 268 12.45 -8.17 -4.13
C SER A 268 12.95 -9.31 -3.23
N TYR A 269 12.07 -9.91 -2.41
CA TYR A 269 12.35 -11.10 -1.60
C TYR A 269 11.91 -12.42 -2.27
N LEU A 270 11.48 -12.38 -3.55
CA LEU A 270 11.15 -13.58 -4.30
C LEU A 270 12.38 -14.44 -4.53
N LYS A 271 12.19 -15.75 -4.50
CA LYS A 271 13.23 -16.70 -4.91
C LYS A 271 13.36 -16.69 -6.44
N PRO A 272 14.54 -17.07 -6.97
CA PRO A 272 14.69 -17.29 -8.40
C PRO A 272 13.62 -18.26 -8.94
N LYS A 273 13.11 -17.99 -10.14
CA LYS A 273 12.10 -18.81 -10.83
C LYS A 273 10.76 -18.97 -10.09
N GLU A 274 10.42 -18.12 -9.11
CA GLU A 274 9.05 -18.06 -8.58
C GLU A 274 8.12 -17.40 -9.60
N ASP A 275 6.90 -17.92 -9.72
CA ASP A 275 5.89 -17.42 -10.66
C ASP A 275 5.36 -16.05 -10.21
N LEU A 276 5.83 -14.99 -10.83
CA LEU A 276 5.44 -13.62 -10.56
C LEU A 276 4.04 -13.33 -11.11
N VAL A 277 3.78 -13.72 -12.36
CA VAL A 277 2.56 -13.33 -13.08
C VAL A 277 1.32 -13.88 -12.38
N LEU A 278 1.33 -15.19 -12.08
CA LEU A 278 0.21 -15.84 -11.40
C LEU A 278 0.08 -15.41 -9.94
N SER A 279 1.20 -15.19 -9.24
CA SER A 279 1.18 -14.76 -7.83
C SER A 279 0.58 -13.36 -7.70
N SER A 280 0.98 -12.42 -8.57
CA SER A 280 0.43 -11.07 -8.63
C SER A 280 -1.05 -11.09 -8.99
N LEU A 281 -1.45 -11.87 -10.01
CA LEU A 281 -2.85 -12.01 -10.42
C LEU A 281 -3.72 -12.56 -9.27
N THR A 282 -3.23 -13.59 -8.55
CA THR A 282 -3.97 -14.19 -7.43
C THR A 282 -4.14 -13.19 -6.28
N ALA A 283 -3.09 -12.44 -5.94
CA ALA A 283 -3.17 -11.40 -4.91
C ALA A 283 -4.16 -10.29 -5.31
N SER A 284 -4.09 -9.83 -6.57
CA SER A 284 -5.03 -8.83 -7.12
C SER A 284 -6.48 -9.33 -7.11
N ALA A 285 -6.73 -10.57 -7.55
CA ALA A 285 -8.06 -11.16 -7.55
C ALA A 285 -8.63 -11.30 -6.12
N THR A 286 -7.79 -11.66 -5.14
CA THR A 286 -8.19 -11.71 -3.72
C THR A 286 -8.61 -10.34 -3.22
N ASN A 287 -7.87 -9.28 -3.61
CA ASN A 287 -8.21 -7.90 -3.28
C ASN A 287 -9.56 -7.50 -3.91
N GLY A 288 -9.73 -7.72 -5.21
CA GLY A 288 -10.97 -7.40 -5.92
C GLY A 288 -12.20 -8.14 -5.33
N PHE A 289 -12.03 -9.40 -4.94
CA PHE A 289 -13.07 -10.16 -4.24
C PHE A 289 -13.43 -9.52 -2.89
N ALA A 290 -12.43 -9.20 -2.07
CA ALA A 290 -12.66 -8.59 -0.77
C ALA A 290 -13.34 -7.21 -0.90
N GLU A 291 -12.97 -6.43 -1.91
CA GLU A 291 -13.49 -5.09 -2.12
C GLU A 291 -14.91 -5.10 -2.67
N VAL A 292 -15.13 -5.73 -3.82
CA VAL A 292 -16.41 -5.68 -4.54
C VAL A 292 -17.44 -6.59 -3.86
N ILE A 293 -17.05 -7.84 -3.54
CA ILE A 293 -18.00 -8.82 -2.98
C ILE A 293 -18.23 -8.56 -1.50
N ILE A 294 -17.18 -8.44 -0.69
CA ILE A 294 -17.40 -8.27 0.76
C ILE A 294 -17.73 -6.79 1.06
N GLY A 295 -16.87 -5.86 0.72
CA GLY A 295 -17.06 -4.43 1.02
C GLY A 295 -18.32 -3.86 0.39
N GLY A 296 -18.53 -4.10 -0.91
CA GLY A 296 -19.68 -3.63 -1.65
C GLY A 296 -21.01 -4.25 -1.18
N THR A 297 -21.05 -5.55 -0.94
CA THR A 297 -22.28 -6.24 -0.53
C THR A 297 -22.66 -5.97 0.93
N VAL A 298 -21.69 -5.72 1.81
CA VAL A 298 -21.97 -5.45 3.24
C VAL A 298 -22.35 -4.00 3.45
N VAL A 299 -21.50 -3.06 3.04
CA VAL A 299 -21.60 -1.67 3.49
C VAL A 299 -22.70 -0.90 2.78
N ILE A 300 -22.72 -0.96 1.44
CA ILE A 300 -23.68 -0.19 0.63
C ILE A 300 -25.13 -0.64 0.87
N PRO A 301 -25.48 -1.94 0.77
CA PRO A 301 -26.84 -2.38 1.01
C PRO A 301 -27.34 -2.07 2.42
N MET A 302 -26.47 -2.16 3.42
CA MET A 302 -26.79 -1.82 4.81
C MET A 302 -27.06 -0.33 4.99
N ALA A 303 -26.23 0.54 4.39
CA ALA A 303 -26.43 1.97 4.44
C ALA A 303 -27.78 2.37 3.78
N VAL A 304 -28.09 1.79 2.62
CA VAL A 304 -29.37 2.01 1.92
C VAL A 304 -30.58 1.53 2.75
N LEU A 305 -30.46 0.37 3.41
CA LEU A 305 -31.56 -0.21 4.20
C LEU A 305 -32.00 0.73 5.33
N ILE A 306 -31.08 1.43 5.98
CA ILE A 306 -31.34 2.26 7.15
C ILE A 306 -31.49 3.75 6.80
N ALA A 307 -30.69 4.27 5.86
CA ALA A 307 -30.83 5.66 5.41
C ALA A 307 -32.08 5.93 4.55
N GLY A 308 -32.86 4.91 4.25
CA GLY A 308 -34.13 5.07 3.53
C GLY A 308 -33.98 5.64 2.12
N ALA A 309 -32.97 5.26 1.37
CA ALA A 309 -32.59 5.72 0.05
C ALA A 309 -31.74 7.01 -0.02
N ASN A 310 -31.40 7.66 1.10
CA ASN A 310 -30.50 8.83 1.06
C ASN A 310 -29.04 8.44 1.29
N ILE A 311 -28.54 7.57 0.38
CA ILE A 311 -27.17 7.07 0.45
C ILE A 311 -26.12 8.18 0.27
N GLU A 312 -26.50 9.24 -0.47
CA GLU A 312 -25.63 10.41 -0.66
C GLU A 312 -25.35 11.14 0.67
N GLU A 313 -26.33 11.20 1.57
CA GLU A 313 -26.11 11.76 2.91
C GLU A 313 -25.16 10.90 3.74
N CYS A 314 -25.30 9.57 3.69
CA CYS A 314 -24.36 8.67 4.33
C CYS A 314 -22.95 8.80 3.75
N ALA A 315 -22.82 8.97 2.44
CA ALA A 315 -21.55 9.16 1.76
C ALA A 315 -20.91 10.52 2.08
N LYS A 316 -21.69 11.57 2.34
CA LYS A 316 -21.20 12.88 2.80
C LYS A 316 -20.50 12.84 4.17
N LEU A 317 -20.79 11.83 5.00
CA LEU A 317 -20.06 11.59 6.24
C LEU A 317 -18.61 11.14 5.98
N GLY A 318 -18.27 10.81 4.74
CA GLY A 318 -16.97 10.33 4.33
C GLY A 318 -16.62 8.93 4.84
N THR A 319 -15.43 8.51 4.56
CA THR A 319 -14.91 7.16 4.84
C THR A 319 -15.01 6.77 6.32
N PHE A 320 -14.64 7.68 7.21
CA PHE A 320 -14.62 7.40 8.66
C PHE A 320 -16.01 7.53 9.29
N GLY A 321 -16.82 8.49 8.84
CA GLY A 321 -18.21 8.62 9.31
C GLY A 321 -19.02 7.38 8.96
N LEU A 322 -18.90 6.87 7.75
CA LEU A 322 -19.56 5.63 7.34
C LEU A 322 -19.11 4.44 8.21
N GLY A 323 -17.79 4.27 8.38
CA GLY A 323 -17.23 3.11 9.08
C GLY A 323 -17.43 3.08 10.60
N PHE A 324 -17.37 4.26 11.26
CA PHE A 324 -17.34 4.37 12.72
C PHE A 324 -18.59 4.98 13.33
N GLN A 325 -19.47 5.60 12.54
CA GLN A 325 -20.75 6.14 13.00
C GLN A 325 -21.90 5.32 12.41
N THR A 326 -22.03 5.26 11.08
CA THR A 326 -23.15 4.61 10.41
C THR A 326 -23.15 3.10 10.62
N MET A 327 -22.08 2.41 10.24
CA MET A 327 -22.06 0.94 10.26
C MET A 327 -22.26 0.36 11.68
N PRO A 328 -21.57 0.83 12.73
CA PRO A 328 -21.85 0.30 14.07
C PRO A 328 -23.26 0.61 14.56
N TYR A 329 -23.81 1.78 14.23
CA TYR A 329 -25.22 2.08 14.53
C TYR A 329 -26.16 1.09 13.85
N VAL A 330 -25.95 0.89 12.55
CA VAL A 330 -26.73 -0.04 11.72
C VAL A 330 -26.68 -1.46 12.28
N PHE A 331 -25.50 -2.00 12.52
CA PHE A 331 -25.36 -3.33 13.10
C PHE A 331 -26.00 -3.43 14.50
N GLY A 332 -25.87 -2.39 15.30
CA GLY A 332 -26.41 -2.38 16.66
C GLY A 332 -27.93 -2.41 16.72
N THR A 333 -28.64 -1.95 15.69
CA THR A 333 -30.11 -2.05 15.59
C THR A 333 -30.62 -3.43 15.20
N LEU A 334 -29.72 -4.34 14.79
CA LEU A 334 -30.08 -5.68 14.34
C LEU A 334 -30.04 -6.72 15.50
N PRO A 335 -30.75 -7.85 15.35
CA PRO A 335 -30.54 -8.99 16.23
C PRO A 335 -29.06 -9.42 16.24
N LEU A 336 -28.50 -9.70 17.41
CA LEU A 336 -27.06 -9.98 17.64
C LEU A 336 -26.15 -8.77 17.32
N GLY A 337 -26.65 -7.54 17.48
CA GLY A 337 -25.96 -6.32 17.11
C GLY A 337 -24.54 -6.19 17.65
N GLY A 338 -24.32 -6.44 18.96
CA GLY A 338 -23.00 -6.40 19.56
C GLY A 338 -22.01 -7.42 18.96
N PHE A 339 -22.49 -8.62 18.61
CA PHE A 339 -21.68 -9.60 17.90
C PHE A 339 -21.30 -9.11 16.48
N LEU A 340 -22.27 -8.57 15.72
CA LEU A 340 -22.01 -8.06 14.37
C LEU A 340 -21.05 -6.87 14.38
N GLN A 341 -21.17 -5.95 15.33
CA GLN A 341 -20.20 -4.86 15.53
C GLN A 341 -18.80 -5.40 15.85
N THR A 342 -18.70 -6.42 16.71
CA THR A 342 -17.42 -7.05 17.06
C THR A 342 -16.80 -7.73 15.84
N VAL A 343 -17.58 -8.45 15.02
CA VAL A 343 -17.13 -9.06 13.77
C VAL A 343 -16.65 -7.99 12.80
N TRP A 344 -17.39 -6.89 12.63
CA TRP A 344 -17.02 -5.78 11.76
C TRP A 344 -15.68 -5.16 12.12
N PHE A 345 -15.52 -4.72 13.36
CA PHE A 345 -14.28 -4.08 13.81
C PHE A 345 -13.10 -5.06 13.89
N SER A 346 -13.35 -6.34 14.22
CA SER A 346 -12.30 -7.36 14.18
C SER A 346 -11.81 -7.60 12.74
N MET A 347 -12.72 -7.68 11.77
CA MET A 347 -12.38 -7.80 10.34
C MET A 347 -11.53 -6.60 9.90
N LEU A 348 -11.97 -5.38 10.23
CA LEU A 348 -11.22 -4.16 9.91
C LEU A 348 -9.85 -4.12 10.61
N PHE A 349 -9.73 -4.64 11.84
CA PHE A 349 -8.46 -4.68 12.55
C PHE A 349 -7.46 -5.61 11.86
N PHE A 350 -7.90 -6.81 11.43
CA PHE A 350 -7.04 -7.71 10.66
C PHE A 350 -6.63 -7.11 9.30
N ALA A 351 -7.52 -6.38 8.64
CA ALA A 351 -7.19 -5.62 7.43
C ALA A 351 -6.17 -4.51 7.73
N GLY A 352 -6.36 -3.78 8.83
CA GLY A 352 -5.49 -2.69 9.25
C GLY A 352 -4.07 -3.15 9.59
N ILE A 353 -3.92 -4.25 10.36
CA ILE A 353 -2.59 -4.72 10.79
C ILE A 353 -1.77 -5.27 9.61
N THR A 354 -2.39 -6.02 8.69
CA THR A 354 -1.71 -6.56 7.51
C THR A 354 -1.21 -5.45 6.58
N SER A 355 -2.00 -4.38 6.41
CA SER A 355 -1.60 -3.21 5.64
C SER A 355 -0.54 -2.38 6.36
N ALA A 356 -0.66 -2.11 7.67
CA ALA A 356 0.30 -1.32 8.43
C ALA A 356 1.72 -1.92 8.41
N ILE A 357 1.85 -3.22 8.68
CA ILE A 357 3.16 -3.90 8.62
C ILE A 357 3.75 -3.88 7.21
N SER A 358 2.91 -3.89 6.18
CA SER A 358 3.32 -3.82 4.78
C SER A 358 3.84 -2.43 4.40
N ILE A 359 3.16 -1.35 4.86
CA ILE A 359 3.57 0.04 4.62
C ILE A 359 4.93 0.35 5.28
N ILE A 360 5.21 -0.23 6.46
CA ILE A 360 6.44 0.02 7.20
C ILE A 360 7.64 -0.74 6.61
N GLN A 361 7.44 -1.91 5.99
CA GLN A 361 8.53 -2.78 5.55
C GLN A 361 9.48 -2.13 4.52
N PRO A 362 9.06 -1.32 3.52
CA PRO A 362 9.99 -0.62 2.63
C PRO A 362 10.97 0.30 3.37
N LEU A 363 10.53 0.94 4.46
CA LEU A 363 11.38 1.82 5.28
C LEU A 363 12.42 1.01 6.06
N ILE A 364 12.02 -0.15 6.59
CA ILE A 364 12.95 -1.08 7.25
C ILE A 364 13.95 -1.62 6.23
N SER A 365 13.49 -2.00 5.02
CA SER A 365 14.38 -2.45 3.95
C SER A 365 15.39 -1.37 3.55
N PHE A 366 14.99 -0.10 3.51
CA PHE A 366 15.92 1.01 3.28
C PHE A 366 17.01 1.07 4.36
N CYS A 367 16.65 0.90 5.62
CA CYS A 367 17.63 0.87 6.71
C CYS A 367 18.57 -0.35 6.62
N GLU A 368 18.05 -1.54 6.24
CA GLU A 368 18.86 -2.76 6.12
C GLU A 368 19.70 -2.77 4.85
N ASP A 369 19.08 -2.51 3.68
CA ASP A 369 19.74 -2.68 2.39
C ASP A 369 20.65 -1.50 2.03
N ASP A 370 20.25 -0.26 2.33
CA ASP A 370 20.99 0.94 1.93
C ASP A 370 21.88 1.47 3.05
N LEU A 371 21.36 1.59 4.28
CA LEU A 371 22.11 2.08 5.44
C LEU A 371 22.94 0.99 6.14
N LYS A 372 22.74 -0.29 5.76
CA LYS A 372 23.45 -1.45 6.35
C LYS A 372 23.24 -1.61 7.86
N PHE A 373 22.05 -1.25 8.33
CA PHE A 373 21.69 -1.47 9.73
C PHE A 373 21.30 -2.93 9.96
N THR A 374 21.47 -3.40 11.20
CA THR A 374 20.91 -4.69 11.63
C THR A 374 19.40 -4.58 11.77
N ARG A 375 18.65 -5.69 11.67
CA ARG A 375 17.18 -5.71 11.83
C ARG A 375 16.72 -4.95 13.06
N LYS A 376 17.31 -5.22 14.21
CA LYS A 376 16.97 -4.53 15.47
C LYS A 376 17.14 -3.02 15.36
N LYS A 377 18.27 -2.55 14.81
CA LYS A 377 18.52 -1.12 14.63
C LYS A 377 17.56 -0.51 13.61
N SER A 378 17.27 -1.21 12.51
CA SER A 378 16.31 -0.75 11.49
C SER A 378 14.91 -0.57 12.06
N VAL A 379 14.39 -1.59 12.74
CA VAL A 379 13.08 -1.54 13.39
C VAL A 379 13.04 -0.41 14.42
N THR A 380 14.04 -0.27 15.29
CA THR A 380 14.07 0.81 16.30
C THR A 380 14.08 2.19 15.63
N THR A 381 14.93 2.39 14.59
CA THR A 381 14.99 3.69 13.87
C THR A 381 13.66 4.03 13.21
N VAL A 382 13.08 3.07 12.47
CA VAL A 382 11.80 3.29 11.79
C VAL A 382 10.67 3.48 12.80
N SER A 383 10.65 2.71 13.91
CA SER A 383 9.68 2.89 15.00
C SER A 383 9.74 4.30 15.59
N THR A 384 10.95 4.81 15.85
CA THR A 384 11.10 6.17 16.42
C THR A 384 10.57 7.23 15.45
N ILE A 385 10.93 7.14 14.16
CA ILE A 385 10.46 8.08 13.13
C ILE A 385 8.95 8.00 12.97
N THR A 386 8.40 6.79 12.88
CA THR A 386 6.95 6.57 12.74
C THR A 386 6.18 7.06 13.97
N PHE A 387 6.69 6.80 15.18
CA PHE A 387 6.07 7.27 16.41
C PHE A 387 5.99 8.79 16.47
N ILE A 388 7.12 9.48 16.22
CA ILE A 388 7.17 10.94 16.20
C ILE A 388 6.27 11.51 15.10
N GLY A 389 6.30 10.92 13.90
CA GLY A 389 5.43 11.32 12.81
C GLY A 389 3.95 11.12 13.13
N SER A 390 3.58 10.02 13.82
CA SER A 390 2.19 9.78 14.22
C SER A 390 1.68 10.79 15.25
N LEU A 391 2.54 11.38 16.08
CA LEU A 391 2.13 12.47 16.98
C LEU A 391 1.60 13.69 16.22
N THR A 392 2.13 13.98 15.02
CA THR A 392 1.62 15.07 14.18
C THR A 392 0.20 14.79 13.69
N ALA A 393 -0.13 13.54 13.35
CA ALA A 393 -1.48 13.12 12.97
C ALA A 393 -2.44 13.11 14.18
N ILE A 394 -1.98 12.66 15.35
CA ILE A 394 -2.79 12.56 16.57
C ILE A 394 -3.19 13.95 17.07
N PHE A 395 -2.22 14.83 17.27
CA PHE A 395 -2.47 16.17 17.82
C PHE A 395 -2.91 17.19 16.77
N GLY A 396 -2.62 16.96 15.51
CA GLY A 396 -2.99 17.81 14.41
C GLY A 396 -4.28 17.41 13.68
N LEU A 397 -5.01 16.38 14.16
CA LEU A 397 -6.22 15.89 13.50
C LEU A 397 -7.23 17.03 13.27
N ALA A 398 -7.52 17.82 14.31
CA ALA A 398 -8.42 18.97 14.20
C ALA A 398 -7.92 20.08 13.27
N ALA A 399 -6.61 20.13 13.03
CA ALA A 399 -5.98 21.10 12.15
C ALA A 399 -5.78 20.61 10.72
N GLY A 400 -6.35 19.42 10.35
CA GLY A 400 -6.32 18.88 8.98
C GLY A 400 -4.99 18.21 8.58
N THR A 401 -4.11 17.87 9.53
CA THR A 401 -2.82 17.23 9.21
C THR A 401 -2.97 15.86 8.57
N VAL A 402 -4.04 15.12 8.93
CA VAL A 402 -4.34 13.82 8.32
C VAL A 402 -4.73 13.98 6.87
N ASP A 403 -5.52 15.00 6.54
CA ASP A 403 -5.93 15.27 5.16
C ASP A 403 -4.73 15.66 4.28
N GLU A 404 -3.78 16.45 4.82
CA GLU A 404 -2.52 16.78 4.14
C GLU A 404 -1.64 15.53 3.91
N LEU A 405 -1.50 14.67 4.93
CA LEU A 405 -0.74 13.43 4.81
C LEU A 405 -1.38 12.47 3.79
N ASP A 406 -2.70 12.34 3.78
CA ASP A 406 -3.44 11.50 2.84
C ASP A 406 -3.40 12.06 1.41
N PHE A 407 -3.58 13.37 1.25
CA PHE A 407 -3.48 14.00 -0.07
C PHE A 407 -2.11 13.76 -0.70
N TRP A 408 -1.03 14.10 0.01
CA TRP A 408 0.32 13.94 -0.52
C TRP A 408 0.75 12.48 -0.59
N GLY A 409 0.55 11.69 0.48
CA GLY A 409 1.02 10.31 0.57
C GLY A 409 0.09 9.29 -0.08
N GLY A 410 -1.20 9.38 0.21
CA GLY A 410 -2.21 8.38 -0.17
C GLY A 410 -2.91 8.65 -1.51
N THR A 411 -2.75 9.86 -2.08
CA THR A 411 -3.47 10.24 -3.30
C THR A 411 -2.52 10.71 -4.40
N TYR A 412 -1.77 11.79 -4.19
CA TYR A 412 -0.97 12.43 -5.24
C TYR A 412 0.32 11.66 -5.57
N LEU A 413 1.14 11.40 -4.55
CA LEU A 413 2.45 10.78 -4.76
C LEU A 413 2.36 9.31 -5.22
N ILE A 414 1.35 8.55 -4.80
CA ILE A 414 1.21 7.16 -5.25
C ILE A 414 1.03 7.09 -6.76
N VAL A 415 0.18 7.94 -7.35
CA VAL A 415 -0.03 8.00 -8.81
C VAL A 415 1.24 8.48 -9.51
N PHE A 416 1.91 9.51 -8.95
CA PHE A 416 3.15 10.05 -9.50
C PHE A 416 4.29 8.99 -9.50
N VAL A 417 4.46 8.26 -8.42
CA VAL A 417 5.45 7.18 -8.31
C VAL A 417 5.11 6.02 -9.24
N GLY A 418 3.84 5.60 -9.29
CA GLY A 418 3.38 4.57 -10.22
C GLY A 418 3.63 4.95 -11.68
N MET A 419 3.44 6.23 -12.05
CA MET A 419 3.78 6.75 -13.37
C MET A 419 5.30 6.62 -13.65
N ILE A 420 6.15 7.01 -12.70
CA ILE A 420 7.60 6.84 -12.84
C ILE A 420 7.96 5.36 -13.04
N GLN A 421 7.38 4.46 -12.25
CA GLN A 421 7.61 3.02 -12.37
C GLN A 421 7.17 2.46 -13.72
N ALA A 422 6.00 2.88 -14.22
CA ALA A 422 5.52 2.50 -15.54
C ALA A 422 6.44 3.00 -16.66
N ILE A 423 6.95 4.24 -16.55
CA ILE A 423 7.92 4.81 -17.50
C ILE A 423 9.25 4.03 -17.44
N LEU A 424 9.76 3.71 -16.26
CA LEU A 424 10.99 2.94 -16.09
C LEU A 424 10.88 1.54 -16.70
N PHE A 425 9.78 0.85 -16.41
CA PHE A 425 9.51 -0.46 -16.97
C PHE A 425 9.43 -0.40 -18.50
N SER A 426 8.62 0.49 -19.04
CA SER A 426 8.28 0.53 -20.46
C SER A 426 9.42 1.10 -21.34
N PHE A 427 10.02 2.21 -20.90
CA PHE A 427 10.92 2.98 -21.76
C PHE A 427 12.39 2.89 -21.36
N VAL A 428 12.73 2.30 -20.23
CA VAL A 428 14.11 2.03 -19.83
C VAL A 428 14.41 0.54 -19.95
N LEU A 429 13.77 -0.33 -19.15
CA LEU A 429 13.97 -1.78 -19.24
C LEU A 429 13.36 -2.38 -20.50
N GLY A 430 12.18 -1.92 -20.91
CA GLY A 430 11.46 -2.41 -22.10
C GLY A 430 12.15 -2.11 -23.44
N ARG A 431 13.13 -1.20 -23.48
CA ARG A 431 13.94 -0.92 -24.67
C ARG A 431 15.23 -1.74 -24.76
N ARG A 432 15.67 -2.37 -23.66
CA ARG A 432 16.87 -3.18 -23.62
C ARG A 432 16.56 -4.61 -24.05
N LYS A 433 17.39 -5.21 -24.88
CA LYS A 433 17.24 -6.62 -25.24
C LYS A 433 17.71 -7.51 -24.09
N ALA A 434 16.94 -8.55 -23.76
CA ALA A 434 17.27 -9.48 -22.69
C ALA A 434 18.65 -10.12 -22.87
N LYS A 435 19.02 -10.49 -24.11
CA LYS A 435 20.34 -11.06 -24.44
C LYS A 435 21.49 -10.10 -24.11
N GLU A 436 21.34 -8.81 -24.41
CA GLU A 436 22.34 -7.79 -24.11
C GLU A 436 22.43 -7.53 -22.59
N ALA A 437 21.27 -7.46 -21.90
CA ALA A 437 21.21 -7.31 -20.46
C ALA A 437 21.87 -8.49 -19.72
N GLN A 438 21.66 -9.72 -20.19
CA GLN A 438 22.30 -10.90 -19.64
C GLN A 438 23.82 -10.90 -19.87
N ALA A 439 24.27 -10.53 -21.07
CA ALA A 439 25.70 -10.40 -21.38
C ALA A 439 26.38 -9.33 -20.52
N ASN A 440 25.68 -8.24 -20.21
CA ASN A 440 26.18 -7.16 -19.35
C ASN A 440 26.09 -7.48 -17.84
N GLY A 441 25.45 -8.60 -17.46
CA GLY A 441 25.22 -9.02 -16.08
C GLY A 441 24.12 -8.22 -15.36
N ASP A 442 23.24 -7.58 -16.10
CA ASP A 442 22.04 -6.91 -15.58
C ASP A 442 20.92 -7.93 -15.35
N LEU A 443 20.87 -9.02 -16.14
CA LEU A 443 20.05 -10.20 -15.89
C LEU A 443 20.91 -11.40 -15.45
N PRO A 444 20.43 -12.23 -14.50
CA PRO A 444 21.07 -13.49 -14.16
C PRO A 444 21.19 -14.44 -15.36
N ALA A 445 22.24 -15.27 -15.39
CA ALA A 445 22.46 -16.23 -16.46
C ALA A 445 21.37 -17.32 -16.55
N GLU A 446 20.67 -17.56 -15.44
CA GLU A 446 19.60 -18.56 -15.31
C GLU A 446 18.24 -18.08 -15.82
N VAL A 447 18.08 -16.79 -16.14
CA VAL A 447 16.83 -16.23 -16.69
C VAL A 447 16.68 -16.68 -18.14
N GLU A 448 15.58 -17.36 -18.40
CA GLU A 448 15.21 -17.85 -19.73
C GLU A 448 14.29 -16.84 -20.43
N PHE A 449 14.54 -16.56 -21.70
CA PHE A 449 13.75 -15.61 -22.49
C PHE A 449 13.60 -16.04 -23.95
N GLU A 450 12.56 -15.54 -24.61
CA GLU A 450 12.31 -15.79 -26.02
C GLU A 450 13.26 -14.97 -26.90
N PRO A 451 13.62 -15.45 -28.13
CA PRO A 451 14.39 -14.66 -29.06
C PRO A 451 13.74 -13.30 -29.34
N GLY A 452 14.50 -12.23 -29.16
CA GLY A 452 14.02 -10.84 -29.35
C GLY A 452 13.24 -10.26 -28.18
N GLU A 453 13.08 -10.98 -27.07
CA GLU A 453 12.42 -10.46 -25.86
C GLU A 453 13.27 -9.35 -25.21
N ASN A 454 12.60 -8.36 -24.63
CA ASN A 454 13.26 -7.30 -23.89
C ASN A 454 13.48 -7.68 -22.43
N GLU A 455 14.36 -6.93 -21.73
CA GLU A 455 14.76 -7.15 -20.36
C GLU A 455 13.56 -7.15 -19.38
N ALA A 456 12.59 -6.23 -19.59
CA ALA A 456 11.42 -6.09 -18.74
C ALA A 456 10.54 -7.35 -18.77
N PHE A 457 10.20 -7.86 -19.95
CA PHE A 457 9.35 -9.04 -20.08
C PHE A 457 10.10 -10.34 -19.78
N ALA A 458 11.42 -10.41 -20.06
CA ALA A 458 12.25 -11.52 -19.61
C ALA A 458 12.25 -11.64 -18.09
N THR A 459 12.40 -10.51 -17.37
CA THR A 459 12.29 -10.47 -15.91
C THR A 459 10.90 -10.86 -15.42
N MET A 460 9.85 -10.39 -16.08
CA MET A 460 8.45 -10.67 -15.72
C MET A 460 8.11 -12.16 -15.89
N ASN A 461 8.53 -12.76 -16.97
CA ASN A 461 8.20 -14.14 -17.34
C ASN A 461 9.12 -15.19 -16.70
N ASP A 462 10.20 -14.77 -16.01
CA ASP A 462 11.13 -15.71 -15.38
C ASP A 462 10.41 -16.61 -14.36
N GLY A 463 10.42 -17.92 -14.59
CA GLY A 463 9.75 -18.92 -13.75
C GLY A 463 8.22 -18.91 -13.81
N SER A 464 7.61 -18.11 -14.70
CA SER A 464 6.14 -18.01 -14.79
C SER A 464 5.54 -19.22 -15.51
N LEU A 465 4.58 -19.88 -14.85
CA LEU A 465 3.74 -20.94 -15.44
C LEU A 465 2.80 -20.37 -16.50
N LEU A 466 2.25 -19.18 -16.21
CA LEU A 466 1.40 -18.43 -17.13
C LEU A 466 2.24 -17.31 -17.74
N LYS A 467 2.74 -17.51 -18.95
CA LYS A 467 3.44 -16.45 -19.68
C LYS A 467 2.46 -15.35 -20.08
N LEU A 468 2.90 -14.10 -19.97
CA LEU A 468 2.07 -12.96 -20.32
C LEU A 468 1.69 -13.01 -21.83
N PRO A 469 0.38 -12.96 -22.15
CA PRO A 469 -0.08 -12.94 -23.54
C PRO A 469 0.51 -11.75 -24.31
N ARG A 470 0.95 -11.97 -25.54
CA ARG A 470 1.62 -10.93 -26.35
C ARG A 470 0.76 -9.68 -26.58
N PHE A 471 -0.57 -9.82 -26.64
CA PHE A 471 -1.48 -8.70 -26.85
C PHE A 471 -1.54 -7.74 -25.63
N LEU A 472 -1.18 -8.18 -24.43
CA LEU A 472 -1.11 -7.33 -23.24
C LEU A 472 0.18 -6.49 -23.18
N ARG A 473 1.24 -6.89 -23.92
CA ARG A 473 2.50 -6.15 -23.92
C ARG A 473 2.36 -4.67 -24.34
N PRO A 474 1.64 -4.30 -25.43
CA PRO A 474 1.43 -2.90 -25.77
C PRO A 474 0.56 -2.16 -24.73
N ILE A 475 -0.38 -2.83 -24.06
CA ILE A 475 -1.17 -2.22 -22.98
C ILE A 475 -0.24 -1.80 -21.84
N ILE A 476 0.61 -2.72 -21.37
CA ILE A 476 1.57 -2.46 -20.30
C ILE A 476 2.57 -1.37 -20.70
N MET A 477 3.09 -1.43 -21.95
CA MET A 477 4.15 -0.52 -22.38
C MET A 477 3.69 0.89 -22.72
N TYR A 478 2.46 1.05 -23.22
CA TYR A 478 2.01 2.34 -23.74
C TYR A 478 0.74 2.84 -23.06
N VAL A 479 -0.29 1.97 -22.93
CA VAL A 479 -1.57 2.40 -22.35
C VAL A 479 -1.40 2.78 -20.88
N CYS A 480 -0.75 1.95 -20.06
CA CYS A 480 -0.55 2.23 -18.64
C CYS A 480 0.20 3.54 -18.38
N PRO A 481 1.38 3.83 -18.95
CA PRO A 481 2.06 5.09 -18.72
C PRO A 481 1.27 6.31 -19.20
N ILE A 482 0.65 6.23 -20.39
CA ILE A 482 -0.16 7.34 -20.93
C ILE A 482 -1.37 7.60 -20.03
N TYR A 483 -2.07 6.54 -19.62
CA TYR A 483 -3.23 6.66 -18.75
C TYR A 483 -2.86 7.34 -17.41
N LEU A 484 -1.72 6.97 -16.81
CA LEU A 484 -1.25 7.58 -15.56
C LEU A 484 -0.89 9.05 -15.71
N ILE A 485 -0.30 9.44 -16.85
CA ILE A 485 -0.03 10.84 -17.17
C ILE A 485 -1.35 11.62 -17.27
N VAL A 486 -2.34 11.08 -18.01
CA VAL A 486 -3.66 11.71 -18.16
C VAL A 486 -4.37 11.80 -16.81
N LEU A 487 -4.37 10.72 -16.03
CA LEU A 487 -4.97 10.70 -14.69
C LEU A 487 -4.35 11.77 -13.77
N LEU A 488 -3.02 11.86 -13.74
CA LEU A 488 -2.31 12.83 -12.90
C LEU A 488 -2.59 14.27 -13.33
N ILE A 489 -2.60 14.55 -14.63
CA ILE A 489 -2.92 15.88 -15.17
C ILE A 489 -4.38 16.24 -14.86
N SER A 490 -5.32 15.32 -15.12
CA SER A 490 -6.73 15.56 -14.85
C SER A 490 -6.99 15.80 -13.36
N PHE A 491 -6.47 14.92 -12.50
CA PHE A 491 -6.61 15.07 -11.04
C PHE A 491 -5.98 16.39 -10.55
N THR A 492 -4.80 16.76 -11.07
CA THR A 492 -4.17 18.03 -10.71
C THR A 492 -5.03 19.22 -11.11
N ALA A 493 -5.64 19.19 -12.30
CA ALA A 493 -6.45 20.30 -12.80
C ALA A 493 -7.80 20.45 -12.07
N THR A 494 -8.43 19.35 -11.65
CA THR A 494 -9.75 19.35 -11.00
C THR A 494 -9.64 19.55 -9.48
N ASP A 495 -9.06 18.60 -8.78
CA ASP A 495 -9.06 18.54 -7.31
C ASP A 495 -7.72 18.99 -6.71
N GLY A 496 -6.61 18.74 -7.44
CA GLY A 496 -5.26 19.01 -6.96
C GLY A 496 -4.93 20.48 -6.82
N LEU A 497 -5.19 21.30 -7.84
CA LEU A 497 -4.86 22.73 -7.81
C LEU A 497 -5.57 23.47 -6.69
N PRO A 498 -6.90 23.30 -6.47
CA PRO A 498 -7.57 23.94 -5.33
C PRO A 498 -7.00 23.55 -3.98
N PHE A 499 -6.63 22.27 -3.82
CA PHE A 499 -6.00 21.80 -2.59
C PHE A 499 -4.57 22.35 -2.42
N ILE A 500 -3.75 22.31 -3.47
CA ILE A 500 -2.36 22.78 -3.45
C ILE A 500 -2.29 24.28 -3.17
N THR A 501 -3.14 25.08 -3.82
CA THR A 501 -3.17 26.54 -3.69
C THR A 501 -3.95 27.02 -2.47
N LEU A 502 -4.70 26.13 -1.79
CA LEU A 502 -5.62 26.46 -0.70
C LEU A 502 -6.72 27.47 -1.12
N SER A 503 -7.07 27.49 -2.42
CA SER A 503 -8.07 28.42 -2.95
C SER A 503 -9.50 28.08 -2.50
N ASN A 504 -9.71 26.87 -1.98
CA ASN A 504 -10.98 26.41 -1.39
C ASN A 504 -11.07 26.64 0.13
N VAL A 505 -10.05 27.22 0.75
CA VAL A 505 -10.01 27.51 2.19
C VAL A 505 -10.41 28.96 2.44
N ASP A 506 -11.32 29.18 3.39
CA ASP A 506 -11.66 30.55 3.81
C ASP A 506 -10.40 31.25 4.36
N PRO A 507 -10.04 32.45 3.84
CA PRO A 507 -8.88 33.21 4.32
C PRO A 507 -8.91 33.51 5.84
N ASN A 508 -10.10 33.58 6.44
CA ASN A 508 -10.30 33.86 7.87
C ASN A 508 -10.44 32.59 8.71
N ALA A 509 -10.41 31.42 8.10
CA ALA A 509 -10.52 30.17 8.84
C ALA A 509 -9.34 29.97 9.79
N THR A 510 -9.65 29.46 10.99
CA THR A 510 -8.66 29.14 12.01
C THR A 510 -8.72 27.68 12.39
N VAL A 511 -7.60 27.15 12.85
CA VAL A 511 -7.46 25.78 13.35
C VAL A 511 -6.87 25.79 14.77
N GLU A 512 -7.29 24.83 15.57
CA GLU A 512 -6.72 24.58 16.89
C GLU A 512 -5.61 23.54 16.82
N PHE A 513 -4.46 23.85 17.37
CA PHE A 513 -3.35 22.92 17.50
C PHE A 513 -2.68 23.11 18.87
N LEU A 514 -2.63 22.05 19.69
CA LEU A 514 -2.05 22.05 21.04
C LEU A 514 -2.58 23.18 21.94
N GLY A 515 -3.87 23.47 21.85
CA GLY A 515 -4.53 24.52 22.66
C GLY A 515 -4.29 25.96 22.18
N HIS A 516 -3.67 26.14 21.02
CA HIS A 516 -3.47 27.44 20.40
C HIS A 516 -4.23 27.54 19.07
N THR A 517 -4.77 28.72 18.79
CA THR A 517 -5.50 29.00 17.55
C THR A 517 -4.54 29.61 16.51
N PHE A 518 -4.52 29.05 15.31
CA PHE A 518 -3.68 29.51 14.19
C PHE A 518 -4.55 29.79 12.96
N PRO A 519 -4.15 30.76 12.08
CA PRO A 519 -4.74 30.87 10.76
C PRO A 519 -4.55 29.55 9.98
N GLN A 520 -5.63 28.97 9.44
CA GLN A 520 -5.60 27.66 8.78
C GLN A 520 -4.59 27.62 7.63
N ILE A 521 -4.58 28.63 6.76
CA ILE A 521 -3.65 28.72 5.62
C ILE A 521 -2.20 28.72 6.09
N GLY A 522 -1.87 29.53 7.12
CA GLY A 522 -0.52 29.59 7.67
C GLY A 522 -0.07 28.28 8.30
N PHE A 523 -0.95 27.61 9.05
CA PHE A 523 -0.67 26.32 9.64
C PHE A 523 -0.42 25.25 8.56
N THR A 524 -1.27 25.19 7.54
CA THR A 524 -1.13 24.24 6.43
C THR A 524 0.19 24.42 5.69
N TRP A 525 0.60 25.67 5.38
CA TRP A 525 1.91 25.91 4.76
C TRP A 525 3.09 25.53 5.67
N ALA A 526 2.99 25.77 6.97
CA ALA A 526 4.00 25.34 7.93
C ALA A 526 4.11 23.81 7.97
N PHE A 527 2.97 23.10 7.95
CA PHE A 527 2.94 21.64 7.92
C PHE A 527 3.52 21.08 6.61
N ARG A 528 3.20 21.67 5.46
CA ARG A 528 3.82 21.31 4.17
C ARG A 528 5.34 21.58 4.18
N GLY A 529 5.78 22.64 4.83
CA GLY A 529 7.21 22.89 5.11
C GLY A 529 7.85 21.76 5.90
N PHE A 530 7.17 21.24 6.92
CA PHE A 530 7.61 20.05 7.67
C PHE A 530 7.72 18.81 6.76
N LEU A 531 6.74 18.53 5.90
CA LEU A 531 6.80 17.40 4.95
C LEU A 531 7.97 17.55 3.97
N PHE A 532 8.24 18.78 3.51
CA PHE A 532 9.39 19.07 2.65
C PHE A 532 10.73 18.84 3.37
N VAL A 533 10.83 19.21 4.64
CA VAL A 533 12.02 18.93 5.47
C VAL A 533 12.23 17.42 5.60
N LEU A 534 11.18 16.64 5.79
CA LEU A 534 11.28 15.16 5.81
C LEU A 534 11.83 14.62 4.47
N PHE A 535 11.38 15.15 3.34
CA PHE A 535 11.93 14.80 2.03
C PHE A 535 13.42 15.13 1.91
N VAL A 536 13.84 16.30 2.37
CA VAL A 536 15.26 16.69 2.39
C VAL A 536 16.07 15.75 3.27
N LEU A 537 15.59 15.45 4.49
CA LEU A 537 16.26 14.52 5.42
C LEU A 537 16.39 13.12 4.83
N LEU A 538 15.36 12.61 4.14
CA LEU A 538 15.44 11.34 3.42
C LEU A 538 16.55 11.36 2.35
N ASN A 539 16.65 12.43 1.56
CA ASN A 539 17.70 12.57 0.55
C ASN A 539 19.10 12.70 1.17
N VAL A 540 19.23 13.35 2.33
CA VAL A 540 20.48 13.39 3.10
C VAL A 540 20.85 11.97 3.59
N ALA A 541 19.89 11.20 4.09
CA ALA A 541 20.11 9.82 4.50
C ALA A 541 20.56 8.93 3.33
N ILE A 542 19.96 9.11 2.15
CA ILE A 542 20.38 8.43 0.90
C ILE A 542 21.81 8.86 0.53
N ALA A 543 22.12 10.14 0.54
CA ALA A 543 23.47 10.64 0.24
C ALA A 543 24.52 10.05 1.20
N TYR A 544 24.18 9.97 2.49
CA TYR A 544 25.04 9.36 3.50
C TYR A 544 25.25 7.85 3.26
N ALA A 545 24.19 7.09 2.93
CA ALA A 545 24.30 5.68 2.59
C ALA A 545 25.30 5.44 1.44
N TRP A 546 25.25 6.28 0.40
CA TRP A 546 26.18 6.18 -0.74
C TRP A 546 27.62 6.61 -0.42
N ARG A 547 27.83 7.58 0.49
CA ARG A 547 29.18 7.97 0.95
C ARG A 547 29.88 6.86 1.73
N LYS A 548 29.13 6.04 2.46
CA LYS A 548 29.68 4.88 3.23
C LYS A 548 29.96 3.64 2.38
N GLY A 549 29.94 3.75 1.07
CA GLY A 549 30.28 2.67 0.14
C GLY A 549 29.06 1.96 -0.43
N GLY A 550 27.98 2.69 -0.62
CA GLY A 550 26.73 2.40 -1.32
C GLY A 550 26.41 0.92 -1.60
N PRO A 551 25.20 0.57 -1.92
CA PRO A 551 24.85 -0.84 -2.15
C PRO A 551 25.67 -1.54 -3.24
N ALA A 552 26.27 -0.78 -4.19
CA ALA A 552 26.73 -1.30 -5.47
C ALA A 552 28.24 -1.60 -5.61
N GLU A 553 29.11 -1.17 -4.70
CA GLU A 553 30.57 -1.26 -4.97
C GLU A 553 31.24 -2.55 -4.44
N LYS A 554 30.70 -3.20 -3.42
CA LYS A 554 31.37 -4.34 -2.78
C LYS A 554 31.18 -5.71 -3.44
N GLY A 555 30.16 -5.89 -4.30
CA GLY A 555 29.89 -7.17 -4.95
C GLY A 555 30.76 -7.46 -6.19
N ARG A 556 30.99 -6.44 -7.00
CA ARG A 556 31.73 -6.59 -8.29
C ARG A 556 33.24 -6.46 -8.17
N SER A 557 33.76 -5.67 -7.27
CA SER A 557 35.22 -5.43 -7.13
C SER A 557 36.01 -6.70 -6.76
N LYS A 558 35.40 -7.63 -6.01
CA LYS A 558 36.09 -8.88 -5.64
C LYS A 558 36.03 -9.97 -6.72
N SER A 559 34.97 -10.01 -7.55
CA SER A 559 34.85 -11.01 -8.61
C SER A 559 35.64 -10.64 -9.87
N ILE A 560 35.66 -9.35 -10.24
CA ILE A 560 36.41 -8.87 -11.40
C ILE A 560 37.92 -8.90 -11.13
N LYS A 561 38.40 -8.46 -9.96
CA LYS A 561 39.81 -8.61 -9.58
C LYS A 561 40.28 -10.07 -9.52
N LYS A 562 39.39 -11.02 -9.19
CA LYS A 562 39.73 -12.44 -9.20
C LYS A 562 39.73 -13.05 -10.59
N MET A 563 38.97 -12.50 -11.55
CA MET A 563 39.02 -12.93 -12.96
C MET A 563 40.22 -12.31 -13.70
N GLU A 564 40.60 -11.07 -13.38
CA GLU A 564 41.78 -10.43 -13.99
C GLU A 564 43.10 -11.04 -13.46
N VAL A 565 43.19 -11.41 -12.19
CA VAL A 565 44.37 -12.09 -11.62
C VAL A 565 44.43 -13.56 -12.08
N GLY A 566 43.28 -14.24 -12.31
CA GLY A 566 43.29 -15.62 -12.81
C GLY A 566 43.61 -15.73 -14.31
N ASN A 567 43.48 -14.64 -15.08
CA ASN A 567 43.89 -14.62 -16.52
C ASN A 567 45.35 -14.20 -16.73
N SER A 568 45.95 -13.49 -15.76
CA SER A 568 47.39 -13.15 -15.83
C SER A 568 48.29 -14.35 -15.52
N ASP A 569 47.87 -15.25 -14.66
CA ASP A 569 48.66 -16.43 -14.26
C ASP A 569 48.62 -17.56 -15.34
N ASN A 570 47.61 -17.54 -16.27
CA ASN A 570 47.56 -18.49 -17.38
C ASN A 570 48.22 -17.96 -18.69
N ALA A 571 48.71 -16.74 -18.68
CA ALA A 571 49.42 -16.16 -19.84
C ALA A 571 50.96 -16.23 -19.72
N GLU A 572 51.48 -16.65 -18.56
CA GLU A 572 52.91 -16.88 -18.37
C GLU A 572 53.32 -18.37 -18.47
N GLU A 573 52.37 -19.30 -18.66
CA GLU A 573 52.65 -20.75 -18.82
C GLU A 573 52.28 -21.31 -20.23
N ALA A 574 52.12 -20.47 -21.26
CA ALA A 574 51.90 -20.94 -22.64
C ALA A 574 53.03 -20.53 -23.60
#